data_bd1860f7854e41a0518f4e5846450067
#
_entry.id   bd1860f7854e41a0518f4e5846450067
#
_cell.length_a   1.000
_cell.length_b   1.000
_cell.length_c   1.000
_cell.angle_alpha   90.00
_cell.angle_beta   90.00
_cell.angle_gamma   90.00
#
_symmetry.space_group_name_H-M   'P 1'
#
loop_
_entity.id
_entity.type
_entity.pdbx_description
1 polymer ?
#
loop_
_entity_poly.entity_id
_entity_poly.type
_entity_poly.pdbx_seq_one_letter_code
_entity_poly.pdbx_strand_id
1 'polypeptide(L)'
;MSTGSAAMVEKASESSERQGSRMLLVSACALVDADGRILIAQRPEGKALAGLWEFPGGKVEPGETPEETLIRELAEELGIVTQVACLAPLTFASHSYDDFHLLMPLYICRRYEGIARGLEGQAVKWVRAKALRDYPMPPADAPLIPTLIDLLG
;
A
#
# COMPACT_ATOMS: atom_id res chain seq x y z
N MET A 1 6.21 -2.52 13.21
CA MET A 1 6.23 -2.94 11.87
C MET A 1 4.95 -2.61 11.13
N SER A 2 5.07 -1.91 10.06
CA SER A 2 3.91 -1.56 9.26
C SER A 2 3.49 -2.72 8.38
N THR A 3 2.22 -2.78 8.09
CA THR A 3 1.70 -3.81 7.23
C THR A 3 0.76 -3.21 6.19
N GLY A 4 0.81 -1.90 6.01
CA GLY A 4 0.01 -1.25 5.00
C GLY A 4 -1.10 -0.38 5.57
N SER A 5 -1.96 0.11 4.69
CA SER A 5 -2.94 1.13 5.03
C SER A 5 -3.96 0.66 6.06
N ALA A 6 -4.37 -0.61 6.00
CA ALA A 6 -5.39 -1.12 6.93
C ALA A 6 -4.91 -1.05 8.38
N ALA A 7 -3.67 -1.47 8.63
CA ALA A 7 -3.10 -1.44 9.97
C ALA A 7 -2.87 0.00 10.43
N MET A 8 -2.48 0.88 9.53
CA MET A 8 -2.24 2.27 9.88
C MET A 8 -3.53 2.99 10.22
N VAL A 9 -4.63 2.66 9.55
CA VAL A 9 -5.94 3.23 9.84
C VAL A 9 -6.34 2.93 11.28
N GLU A 10 -6.20 1.68 11.70
CA GLU A 10 -6.56 1.31 13.05
C GLU A 10 -5.69 2.01 14.10
N LYS A 11 -4.37 2.03 13.86
CA LYS A 11 -3.44 2.66 14.77
C LYS A 11 -3.67 4.16 14.90
N ALA A 12 -3.93 4.81 13.78
CA ALA A 12 -4.16 6.25 13.78
C ALA A 12 -5.44 6.59 14.54
N SER A 13 -6.48 5.77 14.38
CA SER A 13 -7.74 6.00 15.07
C SER A 13 -7.57 5.98 16.59
N GLU A 14 -6.73 5.08 17.09
CA GLU A 14 -6.49 4.99 18.54
C GLU A 14 -5.79 6.21 19.10
N SER A 15 -4.93 6.86 18.33
CA SER A 15 -4.12 7.96 18.83
C SER A 15 -4.69 9.32 18.52
N SER A 16 -5.64 9.44 17.62
CA SER A 16 -6.08 10.74 17.12
C SER A 16 -7.09 11.44 18.01
N GLU A 17 -7.71 10.75 18.94
CA GLU A 17 -8.74 11.31 19.81
C GLU A 17 -8.28 12.58 20.50
N ARG A 18 -7.04 12.62 20.94
CA ARG A 18 -6.53 13.76 21.72
C ARG A 18 -6.06 14.90 20.84
N GLN A 19 -5.91 14.66 19.55
CA GLN A 19 -5.33 15.65 18.64
C GLN A 19 -6.34 16.22 17.66
N GLY A 20 -7.55 15.66 17.68
CA GLY A 20 -8.55 16.05 16.71
C GLY A 20 -8.14 15.61 15.31
N SER A 21 -8.56 16.38 14.33
CA SER A 21 -8.29 16.08 12.93
C SER A 21 -6.79 16.25 12.62
N ARG A 22 -6.22 15.27 11.94
CA ARG A 22 -4.81 15.33 11.52
C ARG A 22 -4.64 14.60 10.21
N MET A 23 -3.52 14.87 9.53
CA MET A 23 -3.15 14.18 8.32
C MET A 23 -2.26 12.98 8.65
N LEU A 24 -2.53 11.87 7.98
CA LEU A 24 -1.68 10.69 8.07
C LEU A 24 -1.15 10.39 6.68
N LEU A 25 0.17 10.31 6.55
CA LEU A 25 0.82 10.04 5.28
C LEU A 25 1.25 8.58 5.22
N VAL A 26 0.70 7.85 4.26
CA VAL A 26 1.01 6.43 4.03
C VAL A 26 1.44 6.29 2.58
N SER A 27 2.56 5.62 2.33
CA SER A 27 3.04 5.42 0.97
C SER A 27 2.66 4.04 0.47
N ALA A 28 2.20 3.93 -0.77
CA ALA A 28 1.77 2.66 -1.36
C ALA A 28 2.44 2.45 -2.70
N CYS A 29 2.59 1.18 -3.08
CA CYS A 29 3.28 0.81 -4.30
C CYS A 29 2.46 -0.14 -5.15
N ALA A 30 2.33 0.18 -6.44
CA ALA A 30 1.86 -0.76 -7.44
C ALA A 30 3.11 -1.43 -8.03
N LEU A 31 3.46 -2.58 -7.47
CA LEU A 31 4.57 -3.39 -7.95
C LEU A 31 4.08 -4.16 -9.17
N VAL A 32 4.76 -4.03 -10.31
CA VAL A 32 4.28 -4.57 -11.58
C VAL A 32 5.29 -5.58 -12.12
N ASP A 33 4.80 -6.77 -12.50
CA ASP A 33 5.66 -7.80 -13.04
C ASP A 33 5.83 -7.66 -14.57
N ALA A 34 6.59 -8.58 -15.15
CA ALA A 34 6.89 -8.53 -16.58
C ALA A 34 5.65 -8.70 -17.45
N ASP A 35 4.59 -9.30 -16.92
CA ASP A 35 3.34 -9.50 -17.65
C ASP A 35 2.33 -8.37 -17.41
N GLY A 36 2.71 -7.36 -16.66
CA GLY A 36 1.82 -6.23 -16.38
C GLY A 36 0.85 -6.48 -15.24
N ARG A 37 1.07 -7.53 -14.44
CA ARG A 37 0.21 -7.81 -13.28
C ARG A 37 0.71 -7.04 -12.08
N ILE A 38 -0.21 -6.72 -11.19
CA ILE A 38 0.05 -5.91 -9.99
C ILE A 38 -0.01 -6.81 -8.77
N LEU A 39 0.91 -6.59 -7.83
CA LEU A 39 0.93 -7.35 -6.58
C LEU A 39 -0.02 -6.73 -5.57
N ILE A 40 -0.87 -7.57 -4.97
CA ILE A 40 -1.68 -7.18 -3.82
C ILE A 40 -1.42 -8.17 -2.70
N ALA A 41 -1.60 -7.71 -1.46
CA ALA A 41 -1.37 -8.49 -0.27
C ALA A 41 -2.61 -8.49 0.60
N GLN A 42 -2.91 -9.63 1.20
CA GLN A 42 -4.10 -9.78 2.05
C GLN A 42 -3.69 -9.80 3.51
N ARG A 43 -4.39 -9.00 4.32
CA ARG A 43 -4.17 -9.00 5.76
C ARG A 43 -4.45 -10.40 6.33
N PRO A 44 -3.53 -10.95 7.13
CA PRO A 44 -3.72 -12.30 7.65
C PRO A 44 -4.83 -12.35 8.70
N GLU A 45 -5.33 -13.56 8.94
CA GLU A 45 -6.31 -13.81 9.98
C GLU A 45 -5.76 -13.38 11.33
N GLY A 46 -6.65 -12.92 12.21
CA GLY A 46 -6.27 -12.48 13.54
C GLY A 46 -5.74 -11.06 13.61
N LYS A 47 -5.61 -10.40 12.45
CA LYS A 47 -5.20 -9.00 12.39
C LYS A 47 -6.40 -8.12 12.10
N ALA A 48 -6.24 -6.82 12.40
CA ALA A 48 -7.27 -5.85 12.06
C ALA A 48 -7.53 -5.85 10.57
N LEU A 49 -8.80 -5.74 10.19
CA LEU A 49 -9.23 -5.71 8.79
C LEU A 49 -8.74 -6.94 8.01
N ALA A 50 -8.69 -8.10 8.69
CA ALA A 50 -8.30 -9.36 8.06
C ALA A 50 -9.16 -9.64 6.84
N GLY A 51 -8.51 -10.18 5.80
CA GLY A 51 -9.20 -10.53 4.57
C GLY A 51 -9.25 -9.43 3.53
N LEU A 52 -8.96 -8.18 3.88
CA LEU A 52 -8.89 -7.10 2.90
C LEU A 52 -7.55 -7.16 2.17
N TRP A 53 -7.60 -6.88 0.88
CA TRP A 53 -6.41 -6.81 0.03
C TRP A 53 -5.98 -5.37 -0.12
N GLU A 54 -4.67 -5.15 -0.18
CA GLU A 54 -4.12 -3.80 -0.26
C GLU A 54 -2.84 -3.80 -1.07
N PHE A 55 -2.47 -2.61 -1.55
CA PHE A 55 -1.17 -2.43 -2.16
C PHE A 55 -0.11 -2.39 -1.06
N PRO A 56 1.07 -2.98 -1.27
CA PRO A 56 2.12 -2.95 -0.25
C PRO A 56 2.57 -1.52 0.03
N GLY A 57 3.01 -1.28 1.23
CA GLY A 57 3.48 0.02 1.67
C GLY A 57 3.33 0.19 3.16
N GLY A 58 3.34 1.44 3.61
CA GLY A 58 3.18 1.70 5.03
C GLY A 58 3.32 3.18 5.37
N LYS A 59 3.22 3.45 6.65
CA LYS A 59 3.29 4.80 7.19
C LYS A 59 4.68 5.38 6.98
N VAL A 60 4.72 6.63 6.53
CA VAL A 60 5.98 7.36 6.37
C VAL A 60 6.46 7.75 7.77
N GLU A 61 7.63 7.26 8.16
CA GLU A 61 8.20 7.51 9.46
C GLU A 61 8.91 8.86 9.48
N PRO A 62 9.09 9.46 10.69
CA PRO A 62 9.83 10.72 10.77
C PRO A 62 11.21 10.58 10.14
N GLY A 63 11.55 11.56 9.30
CA GLY A 63 12.84 11.56 8.62
C GLY A 63 12.89 10.75 7.34
N GLU A 64 11.82 10.04 6.99
CA GLU A 64 11.75 9.32 5.71
C GLU A 64 11.03 10.13 4.66
N THR A 65 11.44 9.96 3.41
CA THR A 65 10.61 10.38 2.28
C THR A 65 9.62 9.25 1.98
N PRO A 66 8.54 9.51 1.24
CA PRO A 66 7.62 8.45 0.83
C PRO A 66 8.32 7.33 0.06
N GLU A 67 9.32 7.66 -0.75
CA GLU A 67 10.08 6.67 -1.51
C GLU A 67 10.91 5.79 -0.58
N GLU A 68 11.56 6.40 0.42
CA GLU A 68 12.34 5.64 1.39
C GLU A 68 11.47 4.69 2.19
N THR A 69 10.24 5.12 2.50
CA THR A 69 9.28 4.24 3.16
C THR A 69 9.02 3.00 2.33
N LEU A 70 8.81 3.18 1.02
CA LEU A 70 8.52 2.04 0.16
C LEU A 70 9.72 1.11 0.03
N ILE A 71 10.93 1.65 -0.07
CA ILE A 71 12.13 0.81 -0.14
C ILE A 71 12.20 -0.08 1.10
N ARG A 72 11.99 0.51 2.27
CA ARG A 72 12.02 -0.23 3.53
C ARG A 72 10.88 -1.24 3.63
N GLU A 73 9.65 -0.82 3.33
CA GLU A 73 8.49 -1.68 3.49
C GLU A 73 8.49 -2.84 2.48
N LEU A 74 8.89 -2.58 1.23
CA LEU A 74 8.96 -3.66 0.24
C LEU A 74 9.98 -4.72 0.63
N ALA A 75 11.10 -4.30 1.23
CA ALA A 75 12.10 -5.24 1.70
C ALA A 75 11.57 -6.05 2.90
N GLU A 76 10.95 -5.38 3.86
CA GLU A 76 10.46 -6.03 5.07
C GLU A 76 9.27 -6.94 4.81
N GLU A 77 8.32 -6.48 4.01
CA GLU A 77 7.08 -7.22 3.80
C GLU A 77 7.19 -8.31 2.76
N LEU A 78 8.00 -8.10 1.73
CA LEU A 78 8.00 -8.94 0.54
C LEU A 78 9.35 -9.48 0.13
N GLY A 79 10.43 -8.99 0.70
CA GLY A 79 11.78 -9.37 0.28
C GLY A 79 12.17 -8.79 -1.08
N ILE A 80 11.58 -7.66 -1.45
CA ILE A 80 11.83 -7.00 -2.72
C ILE A 80 12.81 -5.85 -2.50
N VAL A 81 13.82 -5.76 -3.35
CA VAL A 81 14.83 -4.70 -3.29
C VAL A 81 14.66 -3.78 -4.49
N THR A 82 14.51 -2.50 -4.22
CA THR A 82 14.41 -1.49 -5.27
C THR A 82 15.09 -0.21 -4.80
N GLN A 83 15.04 0.83 -5.61
CA GLN A 83 15.70 2.10 -5.30
C GLN A 83 14.83 3.26 -5.76
N VAL A 84 15.13 4.45 -5.25
CA VAL A 84 14.32 5.64 -5.49
C VAL A 84 14.09 5.89 -6.98
N ALA A 85 15.11 5.72 -7.80
CA ALA A 85 15.01 5.96 -9.24
C ALA A 85 14.00 5.03 -9.94
N CYS A 86 13.63 3.93 -9.29
CA CYS A 86 12.68 2.96 -9.86
C CYS A 86 11.24 3.20 -9.40
N LEU A 87 11.02 4.21 -8.57
CA LEU A 87 9.68 4.52 -8.04
C LEU A 87 9.15 5.77 -8.72
N ALA A 88 8.13 5.60 -9.56
CA ALA A 88 7.53 6.71 -10.28
C ALA A 88 6.19 7.09 -9.64
N PRO A 89 6.00 8.35 -9.24
CA PRO A 89 4.70 8.76 -8.70
C PRO A 89 3.62 8.61 -9.76
N LEU A 90 2.49 8.02 -9.38
CA LEU A 90 1.40 7.81 -10.32
C LEU A 90 0.17 8.64 -9.97
N THR A 91 -0.31 8.50 -8.76
CA THR A 91 -1.51 9.19 -8.30
C THR A 91 -1.50 9.16 -6.78
N PHE A 92 -2.59 9.59 -6.16
CA PHE A 92 -2.70 9.47 -4.72
C PHE A 92 -4.16 9.28 -4.33
N ALA A 93 -4.38 8.71 -3.15
CA ALA A 93 -5.69 8.63 -2.53
C ALA A 93 -5.78 9.66 -1.42
N SER A 94 -6.96 10.26 -1.27
CA SER A 94 -7.22 11.23 -0.23
C SER A 94 -8.56 10.84 0.40
N HIS A 95 -8.53 10.41 1.65
CA HIS A 95 -9.73 9.83 2.26
C HIS A 95 -9.83 10.24 3.73
N SER A 96 -11.01 10.73 4.12
CA SER A 96 -11.27 11.14 5.49
C SER A 96 -11.87 10.01 6.29
N TYR A 97 -11.25 9.72 7.42
CA TYR A 97 -11.82 8.85 8.44
C TYR A 97 -12.31 9.74 9.58
N ASP A 98 -13.00 9.16 10.55
CA ASP A 98 -13.59 9.96 11.63
C ASP A 98 -12.55 10.78 12.37
N ASP A 99 -11.36 10.23 12.60
CA ASP A 99 -10.36 10.84 13.47
C ASP A 99 -9.21 11.48 12.72
N PHE A 100 -9.06 11.21 11.43
CA PHE A 100 -7.92 11.71 10.67
C PHE A 100 -8.22 11.69 9.17
N HIS A 101 -7.35 12.35 8.43
CA HIS A 101 -7.42 12.34 6.97
C HIS A 101 -6.20 11.58 6.43
N LEU A 102 -6.43 10.57 5.62
CA LEU A 102 -5.36 9.78 5.02
C LEU A 102 -4.99 10.36 3.66
N LEU A 103 -3.68 10.63 3.48
CA LEU A 103 -3.14 10.98 2.17
C LEU A 103 -2.16 9.88 1.80
N MET A 104 -2.43 9.19 0.69
CA MET A 104 -1.66 8.01 0.33
C MET A 104 -1.19 8.10 -1.12
N PRO A 105 0.05 8.58 -1.36
CA PRO A 105 0.62 8.54 -2.70
C PRO A 105 0.82 7.10 -3.13
N LEU A 106 0.53 6.84 -4.41
CA LEU A 106 0.75 5.55 -5.04
C LEU A 106 1.86 5.69 -6.06
N TYR A 107 2.91 4.92 -5.88
CA TYR A 107 4.02 4.85 -6.83
C TYR A 107 3.90 3.59 -7.65
N ILE A 108 4.39 3.61 -8.89
CA ILE A 108 4.50 2.42 -9.70
C ILE A 108 5.96 2.00 -9.74
N CYS A 109 6.22 0.68 -9.63
CA CYS A 109 7.57 0.14 -9.63
C CYS A 109 7.62 -1.07 -10.55
N ARG A 110 8.42 -0.97 -11.61
CA ARG A 110 8.61 -2.05 -12.59
C ARG A 110 9.99 -2.67 -12.52
N ARG A 111 10.93 -2.03 -11.81
CA ARG A 111 12.32 -2.50 -11.72
C ARG A 111 12.66 -2.78 -10.28
N TYR A 112 12.95 -4.04 -10.00
CA TYR A 112 13.25 -4.50 -8.65
C TYR A 112 13.93 -5.84 -8.74
N GLU A 113 14.53 -6.28 -7.62
CA GLU A 113 15.15 -7.58 -7.49
C GLU A 113 14.45 -8.38 -6.43
N GLY A 114 14.44 -9.70 -6.61
CA GLY A 114 13.84 -10.61 -5.67
C GLY A 114 12.51 -11.15 -6.16
N ILE A 115 12.00 -12.11 -5.40
CA ILE A 115 10.71 -12.74 -5.66
C ILE A 115 9.81 -12.39 -4.50
N ALA A 116 8.67 -11.77 -4.81
CA ALA A 116 7.77 -11.30 -3.78
C ALA A 116 7.19 -12.47 -2.98
N ARG A 117 7.29 -12.38 -1.66
CA ARG A 117 6.77 -13.39 -0.74
C ARG A 117 6.13 -12.68 0.44
N GLY A 118 5.14 -13.31 1.04
CA GLY A 118 4.51 -12.78 2.24
C GLY A 118 5.34 -13.06 3.46
N LEU A 119 6.34 -12.22 3.73
CA LEU A 119 7.27 -12.43 4.83
C LEU A 119 6.67 -12.18 6.21
N GLU A 120 5.47 -11.59 6.27
CA GLU A 120 4.80 -11.29 7.53
C GLU A 120 3.50 -12.08 7.70
N GLY A 121 3.42 -13.22 7.02
CA GLY A 121 2.25 -14.08 7.13
C GLY A 121 1.09 -13.71 6.22
N GLN A 122 1.24 -12.66 5.43
CA GLN A 122 0.18 -12.23 4.51
C GLN A 122 0.22 -13.07 3.22
N ALA A 123 -0.95 -13.29 2.64
CA ALA A 123 -1.02 -13.86 1.30
C ALA A 123 -0.68 -12.79 0.28
N VAL A 124 -0.02 -13.17 -0.81
CA VAL A 124 0.27 -12.24 -1.90
C VAL A 124 -0.24 -12.83 -3.21
N LYS A 125 -0.61 -11.95 -4.14
CA LYS A 125 -1.17 -12.39 -5.41
C LYS A 125 -0.86 -11.37 -6.49
N TRP A 126 -0.49 -11.88 -7.67
CA TRP A 126 -0.31 -11.05 -8.86
C TRP A 126 -1.61 -11.06 -9.65
N VAL A 127 -2.18 -9.88 -9.91
CA VAL A 127 -3.49 -9.78 -10.57
C VAL A 127 -3.44 -8.73 -11.68
N ARG A 128 -4.28 -8.93 -12.71
CA ARG A 128 -4.44 -7.93 -13.74
C ARG A 128 -5.19 -6.74 -13.19
N ALA A 129 -4.91 -5.55 -13.70
CA ALA A 129 -5.56 -4.33 -13.22
C ALA A 129 -7.08 -4.46 -13.27
N LYS A 130 -7.62 -5.04 -14.33
CA LYS A 130 -9.07 -5.20 -14.47
C LYS A 130 -9.69 -6.12 -13.45
N ALA A 131 -8.90 -7.01 -12.86
CA ALA A 131 -9.39 -7.95 -11.85
C ALA A 131 -9.32 -7.37 -10.43
N LEU A 132 -8.71 -6.19 -10.25
CA LEU A 132 -8.58 -5.61 -8.91
C LEU A 132 -9.93 -5.39 -8.23
N ARG A 133 -10.96 -5.09 -9.01
CA ARG A 133 -12.29 -4.84 -8.44
C ARG A 133 -12.94 -6.09 -7.85
N ASP A 134 -12.39 -7.27 -8.13
CA ASP A 134 -12.90 -8.52 -7.58
C ASP A 134 -12.38 -8.78 -6.17
N TYR A 135 -11.51 -7.92 -5.66
CA TYR A 135 -10.87 -8.10 -4.37
C TYR A 135 -11.33 -7.01 -3.40
N PRO A 136 -11.81 -7.36 -2.21
CA PRO A 136 -12.22 -6.34 -1.24
C PRO A 136 -10.99 -5.58 -0.73
N MET A 137 -11.07 -4.25 -0.76
CA MET A 137 -9.97 -3.37 -0.37
C MET A 137 -10.43 -2.32 0.62
N PRO A 138 -9.51 -1.75 1.42
CA PRO A 138 -9.84 -0.61 2.27
C PRO A 138 -10.36 0.56 1.42
N PRO A 139 -11.14 1.46 2.03
CA PRO A 139 -11.73 2.59 1.28
C PRO A 139 -10.71 3.48 0.58
N ALA A 140 -9.48 3.58 1.11
CA ALA A 140 -8.46 4.42 0.50
C ALA A 140 -7.81 3.77 -0.72
N ASP A 141 -7.80 2.43 -0.79
CA ASP A 141 -7.15 1.73 -1.90
C ASP A 141 -8.05 1.64 -3.13
N ALA A 142 -9.34 1.40 -2.92
CA ALA A 142 -10.27 1.19 -4.02
C ALA A 142 -10.30 2.34 -5.05
N PRO A 143 -10.25 3.62 -4.65
CA PRO A 143 -10.26 4.71 -5.64
C PRO A 143 -9.04 4.76 -6.56
N LEU A 144 -7.97 4.03 -6.24
CA LEU A 144 -6.77 3.99 -7.07
C LEU A 144 -6.93 3.06 -8.28
N ILE A 145 -7.92 2.18 -8.24
CA ILE A 145 -8.10 1.14 -9.27
C ILE A 145 -8.34 1.73 -10.67
N PRO A 146 -9.20 2.75 -10.85
CA PRO A 146 -9.42 3.28 -12.20
C PRO A 146 -8.15 3.75 -12.88
N THR A 147 -7.27 4.45 -12.15
CA THR A 147 -6.00 4.92 -12.72
C THR A 147 -5.13 3.74 -13.16
N LEU A 148 -5.10 2.67 -12.35
CA LEU A 148 -4.31 1.49 -12.68
C LEU A 148 -4.87 0.77 -13.90
N ILE A 149 -6.19 0.71 -14.04
CA ILE A 149 -6.81 0.13 -15.23
C ILE A 149 -6.46 0.95 -16.47
N ASP A 150 -6.52 2.28 -16.35
CA ASP A 150 -6.18 3.15 -17.49
C ASP A 150 -4.73 2.97 -17.93
N LEU A 151 -3.84 2.76 -16.98
CA LEU A 151 -2.42 2.62 -17.28
C LEU A 151 -2.05 1.23 -17.76
N LEU A 152 -2.60 0.19 -17.16
CA LEU A 152 -2.15 -1.20 -17.35
C LEU A 152 -3.18 -2.12 -17.94
N GLY A 153 -4.42 -1.72 -17.93
CA GLY A 153 -5.50 -2.52 -18.46
C GLY A 153 -5.60 -2.46 -19.99
#